data_0696f81c2e530d0d95b87c6e50a38e27
#
_entry.id   0696f81c2e530d0d95b87c6e50a38e27
#
_cell.length_a   1.000
_cell.length_b   1.000
_cell.length_c   1.000
_cell.angle_alpha   90.00
_cell.angle_beta   90.00
_cell.angle_gamma   90.00
#
_symmetry.space_group_name_H-M   'P 1'
#
loop_
_entity.id
_entity.type
_entity.pdbx_description
1 polymer ?
#
loop_
_entity_poly.entity_id
_entity_poly.type
_entity_poly.pdbx_seq_one_letter_code
_entity_poly.pdbx_strand_id
1 'polypeptide(L)'
;MGMDLNIYSARNREVFKHEGWWDSEQVQEEFYARKFWDLVDNCSFIPKDYQNGDFIELTEENLEEMIKVACTYKDYFGTYNNVPKLCELRDKYIGWKEDENPRKLFLEYDW
;
A
#
# COMPACT_ATOMS: atom_id res chain seq x y z
N MET A 1 16.92 -3.70 11.84
CA MET A 1 16.32 -3.88 10.52
C MET A 1 15.08 -3.03 10.40
N GLY A 2 14.90 -2.43 9.26
CA GLY A 2 13.74 -1.63 8.98
C GLY A 2 12.68 -2.43 8.26
N MET A 3 11.45 -1.93 8.30
CA MET A 3 10.38 -2.45 7.48
C MET A 3 9.85 -1.30 6.64
N ASP A 4 9.86 -1.48 5.34
CA ASP A 4 9.32 -0.50 4.42
C ASP A 4 7.94 -0.96 3.94
N LEU A 5 7.03 -0.01 3.82
CA LEU A 5 5.71 -0.25 3.26
C LEU A 5 5.67 0.29 1.84
N ASN A 6 5.25 -0.54 0.92
CA ASN A 6 5.09 -0.16 -0.47
C ASN A 6 3.66 -0.45 -0.90
N ILE A 7 3.06 0.46 -1.65
CA ILE A 7 1.79 0.17 -2.33
C ILE A 7 2.05 0.27 -3.82
N TYR A 8 1.72 -0.80 -4.52
CA TYR A 8 1.87 -0.91 -5.97
C TYR A 8 0.50 -1.00 -6.61
N SER A 9 0.39 -0.56 -7.85
CA SER A 9 -0.82 -0.74 -8.64
C SER A 9 -0.55 -1.63 -9.84
N ALA A 10 -1.50 -2.48 -10.16
CA ALA A 10 -1.49 -3.32 -11.34
C ALA A 10 -2.92 -3.71 -11.71
N ARG A 11 -3.15 -4.03 -12.98
CA ARG A 11 -4.48 -4.49 -13.43
C ARG A 11 -4.73 -5.94 -13.12
N ASN A 12 -3.68 -6.72 -12.89
CA ASN A 12 -3.78 -8.17 -12.72
C ASN A 12 -2.93 -8.61 -11.52
N ARG A 13 -3.55 -9.31 -10.58
CA ARG A 13 -2.87 -9.86 -9.42
C ARG A 13 -1.77 -10.87 -9.79
N GLU A 14 -1.90 -11.54 -10.93
CA GLU A 14 -0.97 -12.59 -11.34
C GLU A 14 0.46 -12.09 -11.50
N VAL A 15 0.65 -10.79 -11.78
CA VAL A 15 2.00 -10.22 -11.91
C VAL A 15 2.81 -10.34 -10.63
N PHE A 16 2.15 -10.48 -9.46
CA PHE A 16 2.81 -10.59 -8.16
C PHE A 16 3.18 -12.03 -7.80
N LYS A 17 2.77 -13.01 -8.57
CA LYS A 17 3.05 -14.42 -8.30
C LYS A 17 4.39 -14.89 -8.86
N HIS A 18 5.01 -14.08 -9.71
CA HIS A 18 6.27 -14.44 -10.37
C HIS A 18 7.42 -13.65 -9.78
N GLU A 19 8.58 -14.32 -9.64
CA GLU A 19 9.81 -13.68 -9.24
C GLU A 19 10.17 -12.57 -10.23
N GLY A 20 10.56 -11.39 -9.72
CA GLY A 20 10.92 -10.26 -10.58
C GLY A 20 9.76 -9.38 -11.01
N TRP A 21 8.61 -9.52 -10.38
CA TRP A 21 7.43 -8.70 -10.72
C TRP A 21 7.70 -7.18 -10.63
N TRP A 22 8.61 -6.78 -9.76
CA TRP A 22 8.97 -5.36 -9.60
C TRP A 22 9.59 -4.74 -10.84
N ASP A 23 10.12 -5.54 -11.76
CA ASP A 23 10.66 -5.07 -13.03
C ASP A 23 9.60 -5.00 -14.13
N SER A 24 8.37 -5.38 -13.83
CA SER A 24 7.28 -5.41 -14.81
C SER A 24 6.77 -4.00 -15.10
N GLU A 25 6.62 -3.67 -16.38
CA GLU A 25 5.99 -2.41 -16.79
C GLU A 25 4.52 -2.35 -16.38
N GLN A 26 3.92 -3.48 -16.01
CA GLN A 26 2.51 -3.56 -15.58
C GLN A 26 2.32 -3.12 -14.14
N VAL A 27 3.40 -3.03 -13.36
CA VAL A 27 3.36 -2.66 -11.94
C VAL A 27 3.93 -1.26 -11.77
N GLN A 28 3.20 -0.41 -11.03
CA GLN A 28 3.64 0.94 -10.73
C GLN A 28 3.66 1.14 -9.22
N GLU A 29 4.72 1.78 -8.71
CA GLU A 29 4.78 2.17 -7.31
C GLU A 29 3.91 3.40 -7.09
N GLU A 30 2.99 3.31 -6.14
CA GLU A 30 2.05 4.38 -5.84
C GLU A 30 2.32 5.06 -4.50
N PHE A 31 2.95 4.33 -3.57
CA PHE A 31 3.18 4.85 -2.22
C PHE A 31 4.36 4.12 -1.59
N TYR A 32 5.15 4.86 -0.80
CA TYR A 32 6.27 4.32 -0.05
C TYR A 32 6.34 5.02 1.30
N ALA A 33 6.49 4.24 2.37
CA ALA A 33 6.74 4.77 3.70
C ALA A 33 7.80 3.91 4.41
N ARG A 34 8.81 4.57 4.94
CA ARG A 34 9.91 3.89 5.61
C ARG A 34 9.60 3.68 7.09
N LYS A 35 9.65 2.42 7.52
CA LYS A 35 9.52 2.04 8.94
C LYS A 35 8.26 2.60 9.61
N PHE A 36 7.13 2.52 8.94
CA PHE A 36 5.88 3.00 9.51
C PHE A 36 5.19 1.87 10.29
N TRP A 37 5.81 1.49 11.41
CA TRP A 37 5.35 0.38 12.25
C TRP A 37 3.95 0.60 12.80
N ASP A 38 3.63 1.85 13.19
CA ASP A 38 2.31 2.16 13.75
C ASP A 38 1.19 1.94 12.73
N LEU A 39 1.47 2.18 11.45
CA LEU A 39 0.50 1.91 10.40
C LEU A 39 0.19 0.41 10.32
N VAL A 40 1.23 -0.41 10.34
CA VAL A 40 1.09 -1.86 10.31
C VAL A 40 0.37 -2.38 11.56
N ASP A 41 0.75 -1.89 12.73
CA ASP A 41 0.24 -2.39 14.00
C ASP A 41 -1.21 -2.01 14.26
N ASN A 42 -1.68 -0.91 13.66
CA ASN A 42 -3.00 -0.35 13.94
C ASN A 42 -4.03 -0.52 12.83
N CYS A 43 -3.62 -1.07 11.68
CA CYS A 43 -4.58 -1.38 10.61
C CYS A 43 -5.15 -2.79 10.83
N SER A 44 -6.46 -2.88 10.92
CA SER A 44 -7.14 -4.13 11.27
C SER A 44 -7.04 -5.21 10.19
N PHE A 45 -6.88 -4.81 8.94
CA PHE A 45 -6.85 -5.74 7.80
C PHE A 45 -5.48 -6.38 7.59
N ILE A 46 -4.44 -5.92 8.30
CA ILE A 46 -3.09 -6.44 8.14
C ILE A 46 -2.89 -7.62 9.11
N PRO A 47 -2.62 -8.83 8.62
CA PRO A 47 -2.41 -9.99 9.48
C PRO A 47 -1.17 -9.83 10.37
N LYS A 48 -1.25 -10.33 11.59
CA LYS A 48 -0.12 -10.27 12.54
C LYS A 48 1.03 -11.19 12.14
N ASP A 49 0.74 -12.21 11.36
CA ASP A 49 1.73 -13.20 10.89
C ASP A 49 2.25 -12.88 9.47
N TYR A 50 2.12 -11.65 9.05
CA TYR A 50 2.56 -11.21 7.73
C TYR A 50 4.06 -11.43 7.57
N GLN A 51 4.46 -11.98 6.43
CA GLN A 51 5.86 -12.30 6.17
C GLN A 51 6.44 -11.40 5.08
N ASN A 52 7.77 -11.26 5.11
CA ASN A 52 8.49 -10.47 4.12
C ASN A 52 8.16 -10.94 2.71
N GLY A 53 7.76 -10.00 1.85
CA GLY A 53 7.42 -10.30 0.47
C GLY A 53 5.95 -10.67 0.24
N ASP A 54 5.17 -10.85 1.30
CA ASP A 54 3.73 -11.04 1.16
C ASP A 54 3.07 -9.76 0.68
N PHE A 55 1.95 -9.89 0.00
CA PHE A 55 1.19 -8.74 -0.44
C PHE A 55 -0.30 -8.93 -0.21
N ILE A 56 -0.99 -7.82 0.03
CA ILE A 56 -2.42 -7.76 0.32
C ILE A 56 -3.08 -6.85 -0.70
N GLU A 57 -4.15 -7.30 -1.33
CA GLU A 57 -4.94 -6.43 -2.19
C GLU A 57 -5.73 -5.46 -1.31
N LEU A 58 -5.63 -4.16 -1.60
CA LEU A 58 -6.29 -3.12 -0.81
C LEU A 58 -7.65 -2.77 -1.39
N THR A 59 -8.59 -2.51 -0.50
CA THR A 59 -9.92 -1.98 -0.82
C THR A 59 -9.97 -0.49 -0.50
N GLU A 60 -11.04 0.18 -0.89
CA GLU A 60 -11.26 1.58 -0.52
C GLU A 60 -11.33 1.73 1.00
N GLU A 61 -12.01 0.80 1.68
CA GLU A 61 -12.12 0.80 3.14
C GLU A 61 -10.75 0.65 3.79
N ASN A 62 -9.87 -0.17 3.22
CA ASN A 62 -8.51 -0.32 3.71
C ASN A 62 -7.74 1.00 3.61
N LEU A 63 -7.88 1.72 2.49
CA LEU A 63 -7.23 3.02 2.32
C LEU A 63 -7.75 4.04 3.32
N GLU A 64 -9.06 4.07 3.58
CA GLU A 64 -9.64 4.95 4.58
C GLU A 64 -9.08 4.68 5.96
N GLU A 65 -8.93 3.41 6.34
CA GLU A 65 -8.34 3.04 7.62
C GLU A 65 -6.88 3.47 7.71
N MET A 66 -6.11 3.26 6.64
CA MET A 66 -4.71 3.70 6.57
C MET A 66 -4.59 5.21 6.76
N ILE A 67 -5.49 5.98 6.15
CA ILE A 67 -5.51 7.43 6.29
C ILE A 67 -5.78 7.83 7.76
N LYS A 68 -6.72 7.18 8.42
CA LYS A 68 -7.02 7.44 9.83
C LYS A 68 -5.81 7.17 10.73
N VAL A 69 -5.14 6.05 10.51
CA VAL A 69 -3.94 5.71 11.27
C VAL A 69 -2.83 6.71 10.99
N ALA A 70 -2.62 7.08 9.73
CA ALA A 70 -1.59 8.05 9.35
C ALA A 70 -1.86 9.44 9.94
N CYS A 71 -3.12 9.81 10.17
CA CYS A 71 -3.47 11.06 10.85
C CYS A 71 -3.07 11.06 12.32
N THR A 72 -2.97 9.89 12.93
CA THR A 72 -2.67 9.74 14.35
C THR A 72 -1.18 9.55 14.61
N TYR A 73 -0.50 8.82 13.74
CA TYR A 73 0.88 8.41 13.95
C TYR A 73 1.81 8.97 12.87
N LYS A 74 3.05 9.22 13.25
CA LYS A 74 4.11 9.65 12.34
C LYS A 74 4.91 8.44 11.87
N ASP A 75 5.51 8.55 10.68
CA ASP A 75 6.45 7.55 10.20
C ASP A 75 7.79 7.65 10.95
N TYR A 76 8.77 6.84 10.52
CA TYR A 76 10.10 6.82 11.13
C TYR A 76 10.76 8.20 11.21
N PHE A 77 10.52 9.06 10.23
CA PHE A 77 11.10 10.40 10.18
C PHE A 77 10.31 11.44 10.99
N GLY A 78 9.25 11.03 11.67
CA GLY A 78 8.42 11.94 12.45
C GLY A 78 7.54 12.85 11.61
N THR A 79 7.13 12.43 10.42
CA THR A 79 6.38 13.24 9.47
C THR A 79 4.95 12.70 9.27
N TYR A 80 4.03 13.62 8.98
CA TYR A 80 2.65 13.30 8.58
C TYR A 80 2.45 13.43 7.06
N ASN A 81 3.53 13.49 6.29
CA ASN A 81 3.44 13.67 4.83
C ASN A 81 2.72 12.48 4.14
N ASN A 82 2.57 11.37 4.83
CA ASN A 82 1.88 10.21 4.29
C ASN A 82 0.37 10.43 4.13
N VAL A 83 -0.22 11.32 4.93
CA VAL A 83 -1.67 11.59 4.86
C VAL A 83 -2.06 12.17 3.49
N PRO A 84 -1.44 13.25 2.99
CA PRO A 84 -1.77 13.77 1.66
C PRO A 84 -1.55 12.73 0.55
N LYS A 85 -0.46 11.97 0.64
CA LYS A 85 -0.13 10.95 -0.36
C LYS A 85 -1.18 9.84 -0.40
N LEU A 86 -1.64 9.39 0.77
CA LEU A 86 -2.68 8.37 0.86
C LEU A 86 -4.02 8.90 0.37
N CYS A 87 -4.34 10.15 0.65
CA CYS A 87 -5.57 10.78 0.14
C CYS A 87 -5.55 10.88 -1.39
N GLU A 88 -4.43 11.27 -1.97
CA GLU A 88 -4.28 11.32 -3.42
C GLU A 88 -4.45 9.95 -4.04
N LEU A 89 -3.84 8.94 -3.42
CA LEU A 89 -3.94 7.56 -3.90
C LEU A 89 -5.38 7.05 -3.83
N ARG A 90 -6.09 7.36 -2.75
CA ARG A 90 -7.50 7.01 -2.61
C ARG A 90 -8.33 7.62 -3.75
N ASP A 91 -8.10 8.88 -4.05
CA ASP A 91 -8.85 9.58 -5.10
C ASP A 91 -8.55 8.98 -6.48
N LYS A 92 -7.29 8.64 -6.76
CA LYS A 92 -6.89 7.93 -7.98
C LYS A 92 -7.59 6.58 -8.07
N TYR A 93 -7.59 5.82 -6.99
CA TYR A 93 -8.19 4.50 -6.93
C TYR A 93 -9.68 4.55 -7.22
N ILE A 94 -10.39 5.53 -6.67
CA ILE A 94 -11.82 5.73 -6.92
C ILE A 94 -12.03 6.05 -8.40
N GLY A 95 -11.20 6.89 -8.99
CA GLY A 95 -11.28 7.20 -10.41
C GLY A 95 -11.06 5.99 -11.31
N TRP A 96 -10.16 5.10 -10.93
CA TRP A 96 -9.89 3.89 -11.72
C TRP A 96 -11.06 2.92 -11.76
N LYS A 97 -11.97 2.96 -10.79
CA LYS A 97 -13.13 2.05 -10.76
C LYS A 97 -14.06 2.22 -11.95
N GLU A 98 -13.99 3.37 -12.61
CA GLU A 98 -14.80 3.64 -13.80
C GLU A 98 -14.19 3.07 -15.09
N ASP A 99 -12.94 2.61 -15.04
CA ASP A 99 -12.27 2.02 -16.19
C ASP A 99 -12.80 0.61 -16.47
N GLU A 100 -12.74 0.19 -17.72
CA GLU A 100 -13.15 -1.17 -18.12
C GLU A 100 -12.28 -2.24 -17.47
N ASN A 101 -10.98 -1.94 -17.29
CA ASN A 101 -10.03 -2.84 -16.65
C ASN A 101 -9.28 -2.04 -15.58
N PRO A 102 -9.91 -1.83 -14.42
CA PRO A 102 -9.35 -0.93 -13.41
C PRO A 102 -8.08 -1.50 -12.78
N ARG A 103 -7.17 -0.60 -12.42
CA ARG A 103 -5.99 -0.98 -11.66
C ARG A 103 -6.42 -1.31 -10.22
N LYS A 104 -5.71 -2.26 -9.63
CA LYS A 104 -5.88 -2.68 -8.23
C LYS A 104 -4.66 -2.26 -7.44
N LEU A 105 -4.81 -2.13 -6.15
CA LEU A 105 -3.73 -1.76 -5.25
C LEU A 105 -3.29 -2.94 -4.41
N PHE A 106 -1.98 -3.06 -4.21
CA PHE A 106 -1.39 -4.15 -3.44
C PHE A 106 -0.38 -3.57 -2.46
N LEU A 107 -0.54 -3.90 -1.18
CA LEU A 107 0.37 -3.51 -0.12
C LEU A 107 1.40 -4.62 0.09
N GLU A 108 2.66 -4.25 0.13
CA GLU A 108 3.77 -5.17 0.38
C GLU A 108 4.63 -4.65 1.52
N TYR A 109 5.07 -5.56 2.37
CA TYR A 109 6.11 -5.29 3.35
C TYR A 109 7.45 -5.73 2.80
N ASP A 110 8.46 -4.90 3.03
CA ASP A 110 9.83 -5.21 2.67
C ASP A 110 10.71 -4.89 3.87
N TRP A 111 11.21 -5.92 4.54
CA TRP A 111 12.17 -5.74 5.62
C TRP A 111 13.46 -6.51 5.40
#